data_716fa2fd5ef78e96a3be9e2289c0b259
#
_entry.id   716fa2fd5ef78e96a3be9e2289c0b259
#
_cell.length_a   1.000
_cell.length_b   1.000
_cell.length_c   1.000
_cell.angle_alpha   90.00
_cell.angle_beta   90.00
_cell.angle_gamma   90.00
#
_symmetry.space_group_name_H-M   'P 1'
#
loop_
_entity.id
_entity.type
_entity.pdbx_description
1 polymer ?
#
loop_
_entity_poly.entity_id
_entity_poly.type
_entity_poly.pdbx_seq_one_letter_code
_entity_poly.pdbx_strand_id
1 'polypeptide(L)'
;IKWNYVSVLASDRDGTLGTMWECPDFFCLDEEYILITSPQDLCATEEFHNGNNSVYYMGKYDKKQHVFHYERVYSLDDGFDFYAPQTMLAPDGRRIMIGWMQSWDSNIRPADQKWSCMMTIPRELHIEQGRILQNPVREIENYHRNAVCYQNKEISGNCQMEDIHGRVLDMTVEIVRGDFHQFTISFAQNERYHTDFTIQKDSKMIEMNRTYSGM
;
A
#
# COMPACT_ATOMS: atom_id res chain seq x y z
N ILE A 1 24.88 -23.93 -9.99
CA ILE A 1 24.02 -23.04 -10.78
C ILE A 1 24.92 -22.07 -11.51
N LYS A 2 24.73 -21.90 -12.81
CA LYS A 2 25.46 -20.93 -13.62
C LYS A 2 24.49 -19.85 -14.10
N TRP A 3 24.82 -18.59 -13.82
CA TRP A 3 24.07 -17.44 -14.30
C TRP A 3 24.69 -16.93 -15.61
N ASN A 4 23.84 -16.56 -16.56
CA ASN A 4 24.24 -15.90 -17.80
C ASN A 4 23.46 -14.59 -17.90
N TYR A 5 24.16 -13.51 -18.22
CA TYR A 5 23.51 -12.25 -18.56
C TYR A 5 22.75 -12.39 -19.88
N VAL A 6 21.54 -11.89 -19.95
CA VAL A 6 20.69 -11.95 -21.15
C VAL A 6 20.38 -10.55 -21.66
N SER A 7 19.74 -9.71 -20.85
CA SER A 7 19.34 -8.35 -21.25
C SER A 7 19.11 -7.45 -20.05
N VAL A 8 18.94 -6.15 -20.30
CA VAL A 8 18.41 -5.17 -19.36
C VAL A 8 16.89 -5.08 -19.58
N LEU A 9 16.09 -5.30 -18.53
CA LEU A 9 14.63 -5.24 -18.60
C LEU A 9 14.14 -3.78 -18.60
N ALA A 10 14.71 -2.95 -17.73
CA ALA A 10 14.36 -1.55 -17.60
C ALA A 10 15.57 -0.73 -17.16
N SER A 11 15.60 0.53 -17.52
CA SER A 11 16.64 1.48 -17.09
C SER A 11 16.09 2.88 -17.10
N ASP A 12 16.43 3.67 -16.11
CA ASP A 12 16.18 5.11 -16.09
C ASP A 12 17.45 5.85 -16.55
N ARG A 13 17.44 6.31 -17.80
CA ARG A 13 18.57 7.05 -18.37
C ARG A 13 18.51 8.53 -18.09
N ASP A 14 17.31 9.03 -17.78
CA ASP A 14 17.04 10.45 -17.61
C ASP A 14 17.14 10.88 -16.13
N GLY A 15 17.32 9.90 -15.22
CA GLY A 15 17.45 10.15 -13.78
C GLY A 15 16.15 10.67 -13.13
N THR A 16 15.01 10.34 -13.70
CA THR A 16 13.70 10.79 -13.21
C THR A 16 13.09 9.88 -12.15
N LEU A 17 13.60 8.65 -12.06
CA LEU A 17 13.11 7.61 -11.15
C LEU A 17 14.12 7.28 -10.05
N GLY A 18 14.73 8.32 -9.46
CA GLY A 18 15.63 8.20 -8.33
C GLY A 18 17.06 7.79 -8.69
N THR A 19 17.85 7.51 -7.69
CA THR A 19 19.30 7.27 -7.83
C THR A 19 19.67 5.80 -7.88
N MET A 20 18.93 4.94 -7.20
CA MET A 20 19.17 3.50 -7.13
C MET A 20 17.84 2.74 -7.08
N TRP A 21 17.76 1.64 -7.80
CA TRP A 21 16.62 0.73 -7.77
C TRP A 21 16.98 -0.55 -7.02
N GLU A 22 16.31 -0.77 -5.90
CA GLU A 22 16.50 -1.94 -5.08
C GLU A 22 15.36 -2.96 -5.28
N CYS A 23 15.58 -4.18 -4.80
CA CYS A 23 14.59 -5.25 -4.67
C CYS A 23 13.77 -5.51 -5.95
N PRO A 24 14.38 -5.72 -7.13
CA PRO A 24 13.62 -6.00 -8.34
C PRO A 24 12.86 -7.32 -8.22
N ASP A 25 11.60 -7.31 -8.65
CA ASP A 25 10.75 -8.50 -8.75
C ASP A 25 10.01 -8.48 -10.10
N PHE A 26 10.22 -9.51 -10.93
CA PHE A 26 9.68 -9.58 -12.28
C PHE A 26 8.82 -10.82 -12.46
N PHE A 27 7.53 -10.65 -12.75
CA PHE A 27 6.57 -11.73 -12.82
C PHE A 27 5.44 -11.46 -13.82
N CYS A 28 4.63 -12.49 -14.09
CA CYS A 28 3.38 -12.36 -14.84
C CYS A 28 2.19 -12.33 -13.87
N LEU A 29 1.27 -11.40 -14.10
CA LEU A 29 0.02 -11.24 -13.37
C LEU A 29 -1.09 -10.94 -14.39
N ASP A 30 -2.15 -11.74 -14.40
CA ASP A 30 -3.32 -11.55 -15.29
C ASP A 30 -2.93 -11.26 -16.75
N GLU A 31 -2.00 -12.04 -17.32
CA GLU A 31 -1.45 -11.93 -18.67
C GLU A 31 -0.56 -10.70 -18.95
N GLU A 32 -0.36 -9.81 -18.00
CA GLU A 32 0.60 -8.71 -18.06
C GLU A 32 1.89 -9.08 -17.34
N TYR A 33 3.01 -8.52 -17.79
CA TYR A 33 4.28 -8.61 -17.06
C TYR A 33 4.45 -7.39 -16.16
N ILE A 34 4.86 -7.66 -14.95
CA ILE A 34 5.08 -6.64 -13.92
C ILE A 34 6.55 -6.69 -13.51
N LEU A 35 7.17 -5.52 -13.44
CA LEU A 35 8.45 -5.32 -12.78
C LEU A 35 8.21 -4.38 -11.59
N ILE A 36 8.47 -4.84 -10.39
CA ILE A 36 8.50 -4.01 -9.18
C ILE A 36 9.95 -3.60 -8.91
N THR A 37 10.16 -2.37 -8.50
CA THR A 37 11.44 -1.89 -7.98
C THR A 37 11.21 -0.93 -6.81
N SER A 38 12.24 -0.75 -5.99
CA SER A 38 12.21 0.21 -4.88
C SER A 38 13.26 1.29 -5.11
N PRO A 39 12.91 2.37 -5.83
CA PRO A 39 13.83 3.47 -6.10
C PRO A 39 14.04 4.35 -4.86
N GLN A 40 15.29 4.81 -4.71
CA GLN A 40 15.71 5.76 -3.68
C GLN A 40 15.76 7.19 -4.25
N ASP A 41 15.55 8.17 -3.39
CA ASP A 41 15.68 9.59 -3.68
C ASP A 41 14.78 10.09 -4.84
N LEU A 42 13.55 9.60 -4.95
CA LEU A 42 12.58 10.15 -5.88
C LEU A 42 12.22 11.59 -5.51
N CYS A 43 12.04 12.42 -6.52
CA CYS A 43 11.40 13.72 -6.36
C CYS A 43 9.88 13.54 -6.38
N ALA A 44 9.17 14.27 -5.51
CA ALA A 44 7.73 14.26 -5.46
C ALA A 44 7.11 14.70 -6.79
N THR A 45 6.06 13.99 -7.20
CA THR A 45 5.22 14.30 -8.37
C THR A 45 3.75 14.10 -7.98
N GLU A 46 2.84 14.11 -8.94
CA GLU A 46 1.44 13.72 -8.70
C GLU A 46 1.30 12.21 -8.40
N GLU A 47 2.21 11.38 -8.91
CA GLU A 47 2.17 9.91 -8.76
C GLU A 47 3.05 9.41 -7.61
N PHE A 48 4.15 10.09 -7.30
CA PHE A 48 5.16 9.61 -6.34
C PHE A 48 5.36 10.59 -5.20
N HIS A 49 5.53 10.08 -3.99
CA HIS A 49 5.99 10.90 -2.87
C HIS A 49 7.50 11.13 -2.94
N ASN A 50 7.99 12.09 -2.18
CA ASN A 50 9.43 12.37 -2.09
C ASN A 50 10.17 11.28 -1.33
N GLY A 51 11.39 10.94 -1.76
CA GLY A 51 12.29 10.01 -1.06
C GLY A 51 12.20 8.57 -1.56
N ASN A 52 12.16 7.60 -0.65
CA ASN A 52 12.21 6.18 -0.98
C ASN A 52 10.80 5.64 -1.29
N ASN A 53 10.64 5.09 -2.48
CA ASN A 53 9.35 4.61 -2.99
C ASN A 53 9.39 3.12 -3.32
N SER A 54 8.24 2.56 -3.61
CA SER A 54 8.07 1.29 -4.33
C SER A 54 7.19 1.55 -5.53
N VAL A 55 7.67 1.18 -6.71
CA VAL A 55 6.99 1.43 -7.97
C VAL A 55 6.84 0.15 -8.78
N TYR A 56 5.90 0.15 -9.71
CA TYR A 56 5.78 -0.94 -10.68
C TYR A 56 5.64 -0.44 -12.10
N TYR A 57 6.21 -1.25 -12.98
CA TYR A 57 6.10 -1.13 -14.43
C TYR A 57 5.18 -2.25 -14.90
N MET A 58 4.26 -1.95 -15.78
CA MET A 58 3.34 -2.94 -16.35
C MET A 58 3.43 -2.93 -17.87
N GLY A 59 3.48 -4.11 -18.47
CA GLY A 59 3.62 -4.20 -19.91
C GLY A 59 3.76 -5.62 -20.46
N LYS A 60 4.30 -5.71 -21.67
CA LYS A 60 4.49 -6.96 -22.38
C LYS A 60 5.95 -7.37 -22.45
N TYR A 61 6.22 -8.63 -22.24
CA TYR A 61 7.56 -9.20 -22.32
C TYR A 61 7.72 -10.08 -23.56
N ASP A 62 8.62 -9.70 -24.46
CA ASP A 62 9.03 -10.55 -25.57
C ASP A 62 10.04 -11.59 -25.06
N LYS A 63 9.58 -12.82 -24.91
CA LYS A 63 10.40 -13.95 -24.43
C LYS A 63 11.50 -14.37 -25.41
N LYS A 64 11.39 -14.02 -26.69
CA LYS A 64 12.39 -14.39 -27.70
C LYS A 64 13.54 -13.39 -27.73
N GLN A 65 13.20 -12.12 -27.62
CA GLN A 65 14.16 -11.02 -27.64
C GLN A 65 14.65 -10.65 -26.23
N HIS A 66 13.97 -11.14 -25.20
CA HIS A 66 14.19 -10.77 -23.79
C HIS A 66 14.06 -9.26 -23.55
N VAL A 67 13.01 -8.65 -24.15
CA VAL A 67 12.72 -7.22 -24.03
C VAL A 67 11.41 -7.03 -23.31
N PHE A 68 11.41 -6.15 -22.32
CA PHE A 68 10.22 -5.73 -21.60
C PHE A 68 9.78 -4.37 -22.12
N HIS A 69 8.55 -4.31 -22.67
CA HIS A 69 7.92 -3.11 -23.18
C HIS A 69 6.90 -2.61 -22.17
N TYR A 70 7.14 -1.47 -21.58
CA TYR A 70 6.24 -0.79 -20.67
C TYR A 70 6.07 0.68 -21.08
N GLU A 71 4.91 1.25 -20.80
CA GLU A 71 4.59 2.62 -21.21
C GLU A 71 4.62 3.59 -20.02
N ARG A 72 4.32 3.10 -18.84
CA ARG A 72 4.16 3.93 -17.65
C ARG A 72 4.65 3.22 -16.39
N VAL A 73 5.08 4.04 -15.45
CA VAL A 73 5.46 3.63 -14.09
C VAL A 73 4.42 4.16 -13.11
N TYR A 74 4.07 3.36 -12.13
CA TYR A 74 3.03 3.67 -11.16
C TYR A 74 3.57 3.51 -9.74
N SER A 75 3.03 4.30 -8.81
CA SER A 75 3.20 4.04 -7.38
C SER A 75 2.58 2.69 -7.01
N LEU A 76 3.27 1.92 -6.19
CA LEU A 76 2.77 0.64 -5.70
C LEU A 76 2.01 0.79 -4.37
N ASP A 77 2.35 1.79 -3.57
CA ASP A 77 1.72 2.07 -2.29
C ASP A 77 1.78 3.56 -1.99
N ASP A 78 0.67 4.14 -1.57
CA ASP A 78 0.55 5.56 -1.27
C ASP A 78 0.74 5.86 0.24
N GLY A 79 1.12 4.86 1.03
CA GLY A 79 1.37 5.00 2.46
C GLY A 79 2.73 5.61 2.77
N PHE A 80 2.90 6.07 4.02
CA PHE A 80 4.15 6.68 4.48
C PHE A 80 5.30 5.69 4.65
N ASP A 81 4.97 4.43 4.94
CA ASP A 81 5.91 3.43 5.41
C ASP A 81 5.71 2.14 4.61
N PHE A 82 6.20 2.12 3.38
CA PHE A 82 6.17 0.93 2.53
C PHE A 82 7.40 0.89 1.63
N TYR A 83 8.21 -0.17 1.74
CA TYR A 83 9.43 -0.31 0.95
C TYR A 83 9.81 -1.77 0.70
N ALA A 84 10.63 -2.00 -0.33
CA ALA A 84 11.24 -3.29 -0.66
C ALA A 84 10.29 -4.50 -0.71
N PRO A 85 9.10 -4.38 -1.35
CA PRO A 85 8.17 -5.50 -1.46
C PRO A 85 8.75 -6.62 -2.32
N GLN A 86 8.35 -7.85 -1.99
CA GLN A 86 8.61 -9.03 -2.80
C GLN A 86 7.33 -9.85 -2.94
N THR A 87 7.22 -10.56 -4.06
CA THR A 87 6.03 -11.37 -4.33
C THR A 87 6.35 -12.84 -4.48
N MET A 88 5.37 -13.68 -4.26
CA MET A 88 5.44 -15.11 -4.51
C MET A 88 4.15 -15.61 -5.17
N LEU A 89 4.29 -16.61 -6.03
CA LEU A 89 3.16 -17.35 -6.56
C LEU A 89 2.76 -18.43 -5.55
N ALA A 90 1.57 -18.31 -4.99
CA ALA A 90 1.02 -19.31 -4.09
C ALA A 90 0.60 -20.58 -4.85
N PRO A 91 0.51 -21.75 -4.20
CA PRO A 91 0.13 -23.00 -4.86
C PRO A 91 -1.26 -22.99 -5.52
N ASP A 92 -2.15 -22.13 -5.07
CA ASP A 92 -3.50 -21.92 -5.61
C ASP A 92 -3.55 -20.89 -6.76
N GLY A 93 -2.41 -20.39 -7.21
CA GLY A 93 -2.28 -19.48 -8.34
C GLY A 93 -2.35 -18.00 -7.98
N ARG A 94 -2.60 -17.64 -6.72
CA ARG A 94 -2.58 -16.23 -6.29
C ARG A 94 -1.15 -15.67 -6.27
N ARG A 95 -0.99 -14.42 -6.64
CA ARG A 95 0.25 -13.67 -6.43
C ARG A 95 0.14 -12.94 -5.10
N ILE A 96 0.99 -13.29 -4.16
CA ILE A 96 1.01 -12.72 -2.80
C ILE A 96 2.22 -11.82 -2.64
N MET A 97 2.02 -10.63 -2.12
CA MET A 97 3.05 -9.64 -1.85
C MET A 97 3.18 -9.38 -0.34
N ILE A 98 4.42 -9.19 0.11
CA ILE A 98 4.75 -8.66 1.43
C ILE A 98 5.77 -7.55 1.23
N GLY A 99 5.56 -6.40 1.90
CA GLY A 99 6.48 -5.29 1.92
C GLY A 99 6.98 -4.98 3.34
N TRP A 100 8.09 -4.27 3.43
CA TRP A 100 8.55 -3.72 4.69
C TRP A 100 7.69 -2.49 5.03
N MET A 101 7.00 -2.55 6.17
CA MET A 101 6.13 -1.46 6.64
C MET A 101 6.94 -0.48 7.47
N GLN A 102 7.83 0.15 6.80
CA GLN A 102 8.72 1.26 7.13
C GLN A 102 9.45 1.68 5.85
N SER A 103 10.26 2.72 5.88
CA SER A 103 11.23 3.05 4.84
C SER A 103 12.52 3.54 5.49
N TRP A 104 13.56 3.75 4.71
CA TRP A 104 14.84 4.29 5.20
C TRP A 104 14.70 5.69 5.81
N ASP A 105 13.70 6.46 5.36
CA ASP A 105 13.43 7.82 5.84
C ASP A 105 12.65 7.85 7.16
N SER A 106 12.09 6.72 7.58
CA SER A 106 11.26 6.63 8.78
C SER A 106 12.09 6.17 9.98
N ASN A 107 12.15 7.02 11.00
CA ASN A 107 12.84 6.73 12.26
C ASN A 107 11.87 6.38 13.41
N ILE A 108 10.63 6.05 13.09
CA ILE A 108 9.61 5.76 14.10
C ILE A 108 9.96 4.45 14.81
N ARG A 109 10.29 4.57 16.09
CA ARG A 109 10.57 3.46 16.98
C ARG A 109 9.98 3.75 18.35
N PRO A 110 8.92 3.06 18.75
CA PRO A 110 8.38 3.19 20.12
C PRO A 110 9.43 2.86 21.16
N ALA A 111 9.60 3.74 22.15
CA ALA A 111 10.68 3.64 23.14
C ALA A 111 10.58 2.41 24.05
N ASP A 112 9.38 1.89 24.24
CA ASP A 112 9.06 0.73 25.08
C ASP A 112 9.15 -0.62 24.38
N GLN A 113 9.39 -0.62 23.05
CA GLN A 113 9.46 -1.84 22.25
C GLN A 113 10.90 -2.35 22.11
N LYS A 114 11.05 -3.68 22.23
CA LYS A 114 12.34 -4.37 22.06
C LYS A 114 12.67 -4.70 20.59
N TRP A 115 11.74 -4.47 19.70
CA TRP A 115 11.87 -4.71 18.25
C TRP A 115 11.61 -3.42 17.48
N SER A 116 12.05 -3.39 16.25
CA SER A 116 11.82 -2.29 15.31
C SER A 116 11.40 -2.88 13.97
N CYS A 117 10.65 -2.12 13.20
CA CYS A 117 10.11 -2.48 11.89
C CYS A 117 8.99 -3.53 11.97
N MET A 118 8.20 -3.58 10.91
CA MET A 118 7.17 -4.58 10.70
C MET A 118 7.12 -4.94 9.22
N MET A 119 6.54 -6.09 8.91
CA MET A 119 6.09 -6.41 7.56
C MET A 119 4.62 -6.05 7.42
N THR A 120 4.18 -5.78 6.21
CA THR A 120 2.76 -5.60 5.93
C THR A 120 2.00 -6.89 6.18
N ILE A 121 0.68 -6.80 6.33
CA ILE A 121 -0.20 -7.94 6.08
C ILE A 121 0.07 -8.41 4.64
N PRO A 122 0.17 -9.73 4.38
CA PRO A 122 0.28 -10.24 3.02
C PRO A 122 -0.91 -9.78 2.18
N ARG A 123 -0.65 -9.40 0.92
CA ARG A 123 -1.64 -8.84 0.01
C ARG A 123 -1.76 -9.70 -1.24
N GLU A 124 -2.98 -10.02 -1.64
CA GLU A 124 -3.27 -10.64 -2.94
C GLU A 124 -3.27 -9.54 -4.01
N LEU A 125 -2.54 -9.79 -5.10
CA LEU A 125 -2.46 -8.87 -6.23
C LEU A 125 -3.35 -9.34 -7.38
N HIS A 126 -4.01 -8.40 -8.04
CA HIS A 126 -4.72 -8.61 -9.30
C HIS A 126 -4.73 -7.31 -10.11
N ILE A 127 -5.04 -7.40 -11.40
CA ILE A 127 -5.13 -6.23 -12.27
C ILE A 127 -6.60 -5.90 -12.52
N GLU A 128 -6.97 -4.66 -12.25
CA GLU A 128 -8.27 -4.13 -12.62
C GLU A 128 -8.11 -2.73 -13.22
N GLN A 129 -8.78 -2.48 -14.34
CA GLN A 129 -8.75 -1.20 -15.07
C GLN A 129 -7.33 -0.68 -15.36
N GLY A 130 -6.37 -1.60 -15.63
CA GLY A 130 -4.99 -1.24 -15.93
C GLY A 130 -4.15 -0.81 -14.74
N ARG A 131 -4.57 -1.14 -13.53
CA ARG A 131 -3.84 -0.90 -12.27
C ARG A 131 -3.73 -2.17 -11.45
N ILE A 132 -2.67 -2.31 -10.69
CA ILE A 132 -2.57 -3.35 -9.67
C ILE A 132 -3.45 -2.95 -8.49
N LEU A 133 -4.40 -3.82 -8.17
CA LEU A 133 -5.15 -3.76 -6.93
C LEU A 133 -4.58 -4.75 -5.91
N GLN A 134 -4.69 -4.40 -4.65
CA GLN A 134 -4.11 -5.10 -3.52
C GLN A 134 -5.18 -5.31 -2.45
N ASN A 135 -5.45 -6.56 -2.11
CA ASN A 135 -6.35 -6.89 -1.02
C ASN A 135 -5.59 -7.68 0.06
N PRO A 136 -5.91 -7.53 1.34
CA PRO A 136 -5.43 -8.45 2.35
C PRO A 136 -5.73 -9.89 1.94
N VAL A 137 -4.79 -10.82 2.22
CA VAL A 137 -5.03 -12.23 1.94
C VAL A 137 -6.29 -12.71 2.66
N ARG A 138 -7.12 -13.49 1.96
CA ARG A 138 -8.41 -13.98 2.50
C ARG A 138 -8.29 -14.76 3.80
N GLU A 139 -7.15 -15.34 4.08
CA GLU A 139 -6.87 -16.06 5.31
C GLU A 139 -6.96 -15.21 6.57
N ILE A 140 -6.89 -13.87 6.45
CA ILE A 140 -7.09 -12.93 7.55
C ILE A 140 -8.49 -13.08 8.16
N GLU A 141 -9.49 -13.40 7.36
CA GLU A 141 -10.86 -13.63 7.84
C GLU A 141 -10.95 -14.72 8.92
N ASN A 142 -10.05 -15.71 8.88
CA ASN A 142 -9.99 -16.76 9.91
C ASN A 142 -9.62 -16.24 11.31
N TYR A 143 -9.05 -15.04 11.38
CA TYR A 143 -8.63 -14.40 12.62
C TYR A 143 -9.64 -13.39 13.15
N HIS A 144 -10.74 -13.13 12.44
CA HIS A 144 -11.79 -12.23 12.90
C HIS A 144 -12.43 -12.75 14.18
N ARG A 145 -12.57 -11.87 15.17
CA ARG A 145 -13.19 -12.14 16.47
C ARG A 145 -13.95 -10.89 16.91
N ASN A 146 -14.95 -11.08 17.76
CA ASN A 146 -15.68 -9.99 18.40
C ASN A 146 -16.28 -9.00 17.38
N ALA A 147 -16.96 -9.52 16.36
CA ALA A 147 -17.58 -8.69 15.35
C ALA A 147 -18.63 -7.75 15.96
N VAL A 148 -18.54 -6.48 15.61
CA VAL A 148 -19.52 -5.45 15.94
C VAL A 148 -20.12 -4.94 14.64
N CYS A 149 -21.42 -4.77 14.57
CA CYS A 149 -22.10 -4.29 13.37
C CYS A 149 -23.14 -3.23 13.72
N TYR A 150 -23.01 -2.07 13.09
CA TYR A 150 -24.04 -1.02 13.12
C TYR A 150 -24.69 -0.94 11.74
N GLN A 151 -26.01 -0.90 11.69
CA GLN A 151 -26.75 -0.77 10.44
C GLN A 151 -27.63 0.49 10.46
N ASN A 152 -27.66 1.20 9.34
CA ASN A 152 -28.49 2.40 9.16
C ASN A 152 -28.31 3.45 10.26
N LYS A 153 -27.09 3.58 10.79
CA LYS A 153 -26.79 4.58 11.82
C LYS A 153 -26.71 5.96 11.19
N GLU A 154 -27.54 6.87 11.65
CA GLU A 154 -27.44 8.28 11.28
C GLU A 154 -26.34 8.95 12.11
N ILE A 155 -25.45 9.66 11.42
CA ILE A 155 -24.36 10.41 12.06
C ILE A 155 -24.51 11.88 11.68
N SER A 156 -24.65 12.74 12.69
CA SER A 156 -24.65 14.19 12.55
C SER A 156 -23.71 14.77 13.59
N GLY A 157 -22.62 15.41 13.12
CA GLY A 157 -21.53 15.83 14.00
C GLY A 157 -20.70 14.64 14.50
N ASN A 158 -20.22 14.72 15.72
CA ASN A 158 -19.37 13.67 16.30
C ASN A 158 -20.19 12.51 16.85
N CYS A 159 -19.77 11.30 16.55
CA CYS A 159 -20.38 10.08 17.06
C CYS A 159 -19.31 9.10 17.53
N GLN A 160 -19.35 8.74 18.80
CA GLN A 160 -18.47 7.71 19.35
C GLN A 160 -19.08 6.32 19.14
N MET A 161 -18.24 5.37 18.73
CA MET A 161 -18.58 3.96 18.58
C MET A 161 -18.07 3.20 19.81
N GLU A 162 -18.89 3.17 20.88
CA GLU A 162 -18.47 2.68 22.20
C GLU A 162 -18.08 1.19 22.23
N ASP A 163 -18.68 0.39 21.34
CA ASP A 163 -18.43 -1.05 21.28
C ASP A 163 -17.19 -1.40 20.43
N ILE A 164 -16.61 -0.43 19.73
CA ILE A 164 -15.42 -0.63 18.92
C ILE A 164 -14.20 -0.19 19.69
N HIS A 165 -13.39 -1.14 20.11
CA HIS A 165 -12.14 -0.90 20.81
C HIS A 165 -11.12 -2.00 20.54
N GLY A 166 -9.84 -1.65 20.62
CA GLY A 166 -8.73 -2.58 20.38
C GLY A 166 -7.63 -1.94 19.54
N ARG A 167 -6.51 -2.63 19.44
CA ARG A 167 -5.34 -2.18 18.66
C ARG A 167 -5.26 -2.83 17.28
N VAL A 168 -5.99 -3.91 17.07
CA VAL A 168 -6.03 -4.66 15.80
C VAL A 168 -7.48 -4.71 15.38
N LEU A 169 -7.77 -4.04 14.27
CA LEU A 169 -9.13 -3.89 13.74
C LEU A 169 -9.13 -4.24 12.25
N ASP A 170 -10.17 -4.91 11.82
CA ASP A 170 -10.61 -4.98 10.44
C ASP A 170 -11.97 -4.30 10.35
N MET A 171 -12.10 -3.28 9.52
CA MET A 171 -13.27 -2.41 9.53
C MET A 171 -13.76 -2.13 8.12
N THR A 172 -15.03 -2.39 7.89
CA THR A 172 -15.73 -1.99 6.67
C THR A 172 -16.73 -0.89 7.01
N VAL A 173 -16.66 0.21 6.28
CA VAL A 173 -17.58 1.34 6.41
C VAL A 173 -18.27 1.57 5.09
N GLU A 174 -19.58 1.41 5.07
CA GLU A 174 -20.42 1.72 3.91
C GLU A 174 -21.23 2.99 4.15
N ILE A 175 -21.03 4.01 3.32
CA ILE A 175 -21.81 5.25 3.35
C ILE A 175 -22.95 5.11 2.36
N VAL A 176 -24.12 4.71 2.83
CA VAL A 176 -25.30 4.44 1.99
C VAL A 176 -25.85 5.71 1.36
N ARG A 177 -25.88 6.80 2.13
CA ARG A 177 -26.27 8.15 1.67
C ARG A 177 -25.72 9.20 2.62
N GLY A 178 -25.55 10.43 2.13
CA GLY A 178 -25.16 11.51 3.01
C GLY A 178 -25.05 12.83 2.28
N ASP A 179 -25.41 13.88 2.98
CA ASP A 179 -25.21 15.28 2.60
C ASP A 179 -24.06 15.82 3.45
N PHE A 180 -22.85 15.41 3.13
CA PHE A 180 -21.64 15.81 3.84
C PHE A 180 -20.59 16.32 2.84
N HIS A 181 -19.82 17.28 3.29
CA HIS A 181 -18.61 17.74 2.60
C HIS A 181 -17.39 16.89 3.00
N GLN A 182 -17.34 16.53 4.28
CA GLN A 182 -16.25 15.75 4.87
C GLN A 182 -16.81 14.68 5.81
N PHE A 183 -16.22 13.48 5.74
CA PHE A 183 -16.46 12.38 6.67
C PHE A 183 -15.11 11.93 7.23
N THR A 184 -14.96 11.92 8.54
CA THR A 184 -13.71 11.56 9.22
C THR A 184 -13.93 10.39 10.18
N ILE A 185 -13.03 9.43 10.13
CA ILE A 185 -12.91 8.38 11.14
C ILE A 185 -11.63 8.64 11.92
N SER A 186 -11.76 8.85 13.24
CA SER A 186 -10.64 8.98 14.15
C SER A 186 -10.40 7.66 14.88
N PHE A 187 -9.23 7.06 14.73
CA PHE A 187 -8.87 5.82 15.41
C PHE A 187 -7.57 5.95 16.19
N ALA A 188 -7.25 4.91 16.98
CA ALA A 188 -6.17 4.92 17.95
C ALA A 188 -6.30 6.13 18.89
N GLN A 189 -7.54 6.48 19.24
CA GLN A 189 -7.88 7.71 19.94
C GLN A 189 -7.84 7.52 21.45
N ASN A 190 -7.27 8.51 22.13
CA ASN A 190 -7.38 8.75 23.56
C ASN A 190 -7.56 10.26 23.81
N GLU A 191 -7.42 10.73 25.03
CA GLU A 191 -7.57 12.15 25.39
C GLU A 191 -6.56 13.08 24.68
N ARG A 192 -5.44 12.55 24.19
CA ARG A 192 -4.33 13.34 23.64
C ARG A 192 -4.03 13.01 22.17
N TYR A 193 -4.18 11.76 21.78
CA TYR A 193 -3.69 11.25 20.49
C TYR A 193 -4.81 10.65 19.66
N HIS A 194 -4.71 10.79 18.36
CA HIS A 194 -5.60 10.18 17.37
C HIS A 194 -4.93 10.12 16.00
N THR A 195 -5.46 9.28 15.14
CA THR A 195 -5.15 9.24 13.72
C THR A 195 -6.45 9.41 12.95
N ASP A 196 -6.48 10.33 12.01
CA ASP A 196 -7.67 10.64 11.23
C ASP A 196 -7.58 10.07 9.81
N PHE A 197 -8.62 9.41 9.39
CA PHE A 197 -8.88 9.05 8.01
C PHE A 197 -10.07 9.85 7.51
N THR A 198 -9.83 10.73 6.54
CA THR A 198 -10.81 11.72 6.09
C THR A 198 -11.13 11.52 4.62
N ILE A 199 -12.41 11.48 4.30
CA ILE A 199 -12.95 11.53 2.94
C ILE A 199 -13.50 12.93 2.71
N GLN A 200 -12.93 13.64 1.75
CA GLN A 200 -13.38 14.94 1.28
C GLN A 200 -14.19 14.74 -0.02
N LYS A 201 -15.51 14.84 0.06
CA LYS A 201 -16.42 14.52 -1.04
C LYS A 201 -16.23 15.43 -2.24
N ASP A 202 -16.12 16.74 -2.00
CA ASP A 202 -16.09 17.75 -3.07
C ASP A 202 -14.78 17.70 -3.86
N SER A 203 -13.66 17.51 -3.20
CA SER A 203 -12.34 17.37 -3.82
C SER A 203 -12.02 15.94 -4.28
N LYS A 204 -12.85 14.96 -3.92
CA LYS A 204 -12.61 13.52 -4.13
C LYS A 204 -11.27 13.04 -3.56
N MET A 205 -10.87 13.61 -2.45
CA MET A 205 -9.63 13.28 -1.77
C MET A 205 -9.88 12.35 -0.59
N ILE A 206 -8.92 11.47 -0.37
CA ILE A 206 -8.80 10.67 0.85
C ILE A 206 -7.49 11.09 1.51
N GLU A 207 -7.55 11.39 2.80
CA GLU A 207 -6.41 11.84 3.59
C GLU A 207 -6.26 10.97 4.84
N MET A 208 -5.03 10.53 5.11
CA MET A 208 -4.66 9.98 6.40
C MET A 208 -3.74 10.96 7.13
N ASN A 209 -4.19 11.48 8.27
CA ASN A 209 -3.46 12.44 9.06
C ASN A 209 -2.97 11.80 10.37
N ARG A 210 -1.64 11.71 10.51
CA ARG A 210 -0.96 11.17 11.69
C ARG A 210 -0.34 12.25 12.60
N THR A 211 -0.61 13.52 12.36
CA THR A 211 0.01 14.63 13.11
C THR A 211 -0.14 14.47 14.63
N TYR A 212 -1.26 13.91 15.05
CA TYR A 212 -1.57 13.69 16.47
C TYR A 212 -1.55 12.21 16.88
N SER A 213 -0.89 11.35 16.11
CA SER A 213 -0.89 9.89 16.40
C SER A 213 -0.09 9.50 17.65
N GLY A 214 0.74 10.40 18.16
CA GLY A 214 1.62 10.16 19.31
C GLY A 214 2.87 9.35 18.95
N MET A 215 3.96 9.56 19.66
CA MET A 215 5.18 8.76 19.62
C MET A 215 5.65 8.47 21.04
#